data_e8eb41a10ad21cf7123615b1c007567d
#
_entry.id   e8eb41a10ad21cf7123615b1c007567d
#
_cell.length_a   1.000
_cell.length_b   1.000
_cell.length_c   1.000
_cell.angle_alpha   90.00
_cell.angle_beta   90.00
_cell.angle_gamma   90.00
#
_symmetry.space_group_name_H-M   'P 1'
#
loop_
_entity.id
_entity.type
_entity.pdbx_description
1 polymer ?
#
loop_
_entity_poly.entity_id
_entity_poly.type
_entity_poly.pdbx_seq_one_letter_code
_entity_poly.pdbx_strand_id
1 'polypeptide(L)'
;MTRARFVMGLPSLAPRFDAVRHAVISAPRDAASLKAEIVAMRERVRQGHPVKADRFDVKHSPGAMVDAEFAVQYLVLLHTAAHPELADNVGNIALLLRAEKAGLLPKGVGEAAANAYREMRRVQHRARLNEEPTDVPLQDLASEREAVLALWRVVMG
;
A
#
# COMPACT_ATOMS: atom_id res chain seq x y z
N MET A 1 -6.61 -9.94 4.21
CA MET A 1 -6.87 -9.78 5.67
C MET A 1 -6.24 -8.52 6.27
N THR A 2 -5.15 -7.97 5.73
CA THR A 2 -4.48 -6.77 6.27
C THR A 2 -5.42 -5.57 6.50
N ARG A 3 -6.38 -5.36 5.61
CA ARG A 3 -7.36 -4.24 5.66
C ARG A 3 -8.78 -4.68 6.06
N ALA A 4 -8.97 -5.91 6.45
CA ALA A 4 -10.27 -6.42 6.90
C ALA A 4 -10.60 -5.88 8.30
N ARG A 5 -11.86 -5.52 8.51
CA ARG A 5 -12.38 -5.07 9.80
C ARG A 5 -13.81 -5.58 10.01
N PHE A 6 -14.16 -5.81 11.26
CA PHE A 6 -15.55 -6.02 11.61
C PHE A 6 -16.33 -4.71 11.45
N VAL A 7 -17.43 -4.73 10.74
CA VAL A 7 -18.24 -3.53 10.45
C VAL A 7 -19.59 -3.61 11.16
N MET A 8 -20.27 -4.75 11.05
CA MET A 8 -21.63 -4.92 11.57
C MET A 8 -21.91 -6.40 11.84
N GLY A 9 -22.74 -6.69 12.82
CA GLY A 9 -23.16 -8.04 13.19
C GLY A 9 -23.36 -8.19 14.69
N LEU A 10 -23.45 -9.42 15.19
CA LEU A 10 -23.53 -9.70 16.63
C LEU A 10 -22.24 -9.21 17.32
N PRO A 11 -22.33 -8.40 18.40
CA PRO A 11 -21.16 -7.86 19.10
C PRO A 11 -20.13 -8.94 19.51
N SER A 12 -20.58 -10.14 19.85
CA SER A 12 -19.72 -11.28 20.21
C SER A 12 -18.85 -11.79 19.07
N LEU A 13 -19.13 -11.44 17.81
CA LEU A 13 -18.32 -11.82 16.65
C LEU A 13 -17.12 -10.90 16.43
N ALA A 14 -17.16 -9.64 16.90
CA ALA A 14 -16.08 -8.69 16.72
C ALA A 14 -14.75 -9.20 17.29
N PRO A 15 -14.64 -9.61 18.58
CA PRO A 15 -13.37 -10.11 19.12
C PRO A 15 -12.90 -11.40 18.45
N ARG A 16 -13.83 -12.26 18.01
CA ARG A 16 -13.48 -13.48 17.27
C ARG A 16 -12.91 -13.17 15.89
N PHE A 17 -13.50 -12.21 15.19
CA PHE A 17 -12.98 -11.72 13.92
C PHE A 17 -11.58 -11.13 14.08
N ASP A 18 -11.38 -10.28 15.10
CA ASP A 18 -10.08 -9.64 15.35
C ASP A 18 -9.01 -10.68 15.70
N ALA A 19 -9.34 -11.70 16.48
CA ALA A 19 -8.43 -12.81 16.79
C ALA A 19 -8.02 -13.58 15.53
N VAL A 20 -8.97 -13.91 14.65
CA VAL A 20 -8.69 -14.58 13.36
C VAL A 20 -7.85 -13.69 12.46
N ARG A 21 -8.22 -12.40 12.35
CA ARG A 21 -7.44 -11.44 11.57
C ARG A 21 -6.00 -11.36 12.06
N HIS A 22 -5.80 -11.20 13.36
CA HIS A 22 -4.47 -11.12 13.97
C HIS A 22 -3.67 -12.40 13.69
N ALA A 23 -4.24 -13.58 13.92
CA ALA A 23 -3.59 -14.86 13.64
C ALA A 23 -3.15 -14.98 12.16
N VAL A 24 -3.98 -14.54 11.22
CA VAL A 24 -3.65 -14.57 9.80
C VAL A 24 -2.52 -13.61 9.45
N ILE A 25 -2.54 -12.36 9.93
CA ILE A 25 -1.51 -11.36 9.54
C ILE A 25 -0.17 -11.59 10.25
N SER A 26 -0.18 -12.24 11.42
CA SER A 26 1.04 -12.57 12.20
C SER A 26 1.60 -13.95 11.89
N ALA A 27 0.94 -14.76 11.04
CA ALA A 27 1.43 -16.09 10.70
C ALA A 27 2.83 -15.98 10.04
N PRO A 28 3.77 -16.87 10.42
CA PRO A 28 5.09 -16.89 9.79
C PRO A 28 5.00 -17.09 8.29
N ARG A 29 5.82 -16.37 7.54
CA ARG A 29 5.90 -16.45 6.08
C ARG A 29 7.34 -16.45 5.62
N ASP A 30 7.60 -17.19 4.56
CA ASP A 30 8.86 -17.09 3.84
C ASP A 30 8.89 -15.76 3.05
N ALA A 31 9.90 -14.94 3.31
CA ALA A 31 10.02 -13.60 2.76
C ALA A 31 10.17 -13.61 1.24
N ALA A 32 10.93 -14.57 0.69
CA ALA A 32 11.17 -14.65 -0.74
C ALA A 32 9.90 -15.07 -1.50
N SER A 33 9.20 -16.08 -1.00
CA SER A 33 7.93 -16.54 -1.59
C SER A 33 6.86 -15.45 -1.52
N LEU A 34 6.70 -14.77 -0.38
CA LEU A 34 5.74 -13.68 -0.24
C LEU A 34 6.04 -12.53 -1.20
N LYS A 35 7.31 -12.15 -1.32
CA LYS A 35 7.76 -11.13 -2.28
C LYS A 35 7.42 -11.52 -3.71
N ALA A 36 7.77 -12.73 -4.12
CA ALA A 36 7.50 -13.22 -5.47
C ALA A 36 6.00 -13.21 -5.80
N GLU A 37 5.14 -13.65 -4.88
CA GLU A 37 3.69 -13.64 -5.04
C GLU A 37 3.13 -12.22 -5.21
N ILE A 38 3.61 -11.27 -4.39
CA ILE A 38 3.17 -9.87 -4.44
C ILE A 38 3.61 -9.23 -5.76
N VAL A 39 4.85 -9.41 -6.18
CA VAL A 39 5.36 -8.91 -7.46
C VAL A 39 4.56 -9.48 -8.63
N ALA A 40 4.32 -10.80 -8.64
CA ALA A 40 3.51 -11.44 -9.68
C ALA A 40 2.06 -10.93 -9.70
N MET A 41 1.45 -10.68 -8.53
CA MET A 41 0.12 -10.10 -8.44
C MET A 41 0.10 -8.66 -8.97
N ARG A 42 1.11 -7.85 -8.60
CA ARG A 42 1.25 -6.47 -9.08
C ARG A 42 1.36 -6.42 -10.60
N GLU A 43 2.15 -7.32 -11.19
CA GLU A 43 2.31 -7.38 -12.64
C GLU A 43 0.98 -7.71 -13.35
N ARG A 44 0.22 -8.68 -12.83
CA ARG A 44 -1.13 -8.99 -13.34
C ARG A 44 -2.08 -7.79 -13.28
N VAL A 45 -2.05 -7.04 -12.19
CA VAL A 45 -2.85 -5.80 -12.05
C VAL A 45 -2.43 -4.78 -13.10
N ARG A 46 -1.11 -4.62 -13.34
CA ARG A 46 -0.59 -3.69 -14.35
C ARG A 46 -1.05 -4.04 -15.76
N GLN A 47 -0.98 -5.32 -16.13
CA GLN A 47 -1.43 -5.79 -17.44
C GLN A 47 -2.93 -5.56 -17.68
N GLY A 48 -3.74 -5.64 -16.61
CA GLY A 48 -5.18 -5.36 -16.67
C GLY A 48 -5.55 -3.87 -16.78
N HIS A 49 -4.57 -2.95 -16.61
CA HIS A 49 -4.81 -1.51 -16.61
C HIS A 49 -3.74 -0.78 -17.44
N PRO A 50 -3.77 -0.92 -18.79
CA PRO A 50 -2.82 -0.25 -19.65
C PRO A 50 -3.02 1.26 -19.60
N VAL A 51 -1.92 2.02 -19.50
CA VAL A 51 -1.90 3.49 -19.45
C VAL A 51 -1.11 4.01 -20.65
N LYS A 52 -1.54 5.14 -21.23
CA LYS A 52 -0.81 5.81 -22.31
C LYS A 52 0.57 6.27 -21.84
N ALA A 53 1.56 6.27 -22.73
CA ALA A 53 2.95 6.54 -22.39
C ALA A 53 3.21 7.94 -21.84
N ASP A 54 2.41 8.93 -22.24
CA ASP A 54 2.49 10.35 -21.83
C ASP A 54 1.64 10.68 -20.60
N ARG A 55 0.92 9.67 -20.05
CA ARG A 55 -0.01 9.84 -18.92
C ARG A 55 0.44 9.03 -17.72
N PHE A 56 0.03 9.48 -16.55
CA PHE A 56 0.22 8.83 -15.26
C PHE A 56 -1.13 8.58 -14.60
N ASP A 57 -1.59 7.33 -14.59
CA ASP A 57 -2.74 6.93 -13.78
C ASP A 57 -2.30 6.84 -12.32
N VAL A 58 -2.86 7.71 -11.48
CA VAL A 58 -2.50 7.82 -10.05
C VAL A 58 -2.79 6.56 -9.25
N LYS A 59 -3.50 5.59 -9.82
CA LYS A 59 -3.81 4.32 -9.16
C LYS A 59 -2.94 3.16 -9.65
N HIS A 60 -2.80 2.99 -10.98
CA HIS A 60 -2.27 1.75 -11.55
C HIS A 60 -0.90 1.88 -12.22
N SER A 61 -0.44 3.10 -12.57
CA SER A 61 0.88 3.30 -13.16
C SER A 61 2.02 2.82 -12.24
N PRO A 62 3.20 2.47 -12.77
CA PRO A 62 4.38 2.25 -11.95
C PRO A 62 4.71 3.48 -11.10
N GLY A 63 4.86 3.28 -9.79
CA GLY A 63 5.04 4.37 -8.83
C GLY A 63 3.73 5.04 -8.38
N ALA A 64 2.57 4.44 -8.67
CA ALA A 64 1.27 4.94 -8.24
C ALA A 64 0.79 4.27 -6.93
N MET A 65 -0.45 4.58 -6.53
CA MET A 65 -1.03 4.17 -5.25
C MET A 65 -1.00 2.66 -5.01
N VAL A 66 -1.24 1.85 -6.04
CA VAL A 66 -1.25 0.37 -5.93
C VAL A 66 0.13 -0.16 -5.52
N ASP A 67 1.22 0.42 -5.99
CA ASP A 67 2.58 0.03 -5.57
C ASP A 67 2.80 0.29 -4.08
N ALA A 68 2.40 1.48 -3.58
CA ALA A 68 2.45 1.76 -2.15
C ALA A 68 1.56 0.81 -1.34
N GLU A 69 0.38 0.46 -1.83
CA GLU A 69 -0.54 -0.48 -1.18
C GLU A 69 0.04 -1.89 -1.07
N PHE A 70 0.69 -2.40 -2.12
CA PHE A 70 1.35 -3.70 -2.11
C PHE A 70 2.59 -3.72 -1.22
N ALA A 71 3.39 -2.63 -1.23
CA ALA A 71 4.53 -2.49 -0.32
C ALA A 71 4.09 -2.52 1.16
N VAL A 72 3.03 -1.78 1.51
CA VAL A 72 2.46 -1.82 2.87
C VAL A 72 1.92 -3.20 3.22
N GLN A 73 1.24 -3.88 2.31
CA GLN A 73 0.76 -5.25 2.56
C GLN A 73 1.91 -6.22 2.85
N TYR A 74 3.00 -6.14 2.09
CA TYR A 74 4.20 -6.94 2.35
C TYR A 74 4.78 -6.66 3.73
N LEU A 75 4.99 -5.39 4.08
CA LEU A 75 5.52 -4.98 5.38
C LEU A 75 4.66 -5.51 6.53
N VAL A 76 3.34 -5.36 6.44
CA VAL A 76 2.41 -5.89 7.45
C VAL A 76 2.52 -7.41 7.54
N LEU A 77 2.42 -8.12 6.42
CA LEU A 77 2.39 -9.59 6.42
C LEU A 77 3.71 -10.23 6.86
N LEU A 78 4.83 -9.57 6.61
CA LEU A 78 6.14 -10.11 6.97
C LEU A 78 6.54 -9.75 8.40
N HIS A 79 6.22 -8.53 8.85
CA HIS A 79 6.81 -7.98 10.06
C HIS A 79 5.88 -7.88 11.27
N THR A 80 4.55 -8.09 11.13
CA THR A 80 3.60 -7.94 12.25
C THR A 80 3.95 -8.81 13.46
N ALA A 81 4.52 -10.01 13.26
CA ALA A 81 4.90 -10.88 14.37
C ALA A 81 5.97 -10.25 15.28
N ALA A 82 6.91 -9.50 14.71
CA ALA A 82 7.97 -8.80 15.44
C ALA A 82 7.62 -7.33 15.75
N HIS A 83 6.70 -6.75 15.00
CA HIS A 83 6.28 -5.34 15.07
C HIS A 83 4.76 -5.24 15.21
N PRO A 84 4.19 -5.46 16.42
CA PRO A 84 2.74 -5.49 16.65
C PRO A 84 2.03 -4.19 16.26
N GLU A 85 2.73 -3.05 16.26
CA GLU A 85 2.23 -1.75 15.83
C GLU A 85 1.77 -1.72 14.37
N LEU A 86 2.19 -2.69 13.55
CA LEU A 86 1.72 -2.87 12.16
C LEU A 86 0.42 -3.67 12.07
N ALA A 87 -0.01 -4.29 13.16
CA ALA A 87 -1.24 -5.08 13.19
C ALA A 87 -2.51 -4.22 13.14
N ASP A 88 -2.43 -2.96 13.55
CA ASP A 88 -3.59 -2.08 13.61
C ASP A 88 -4.21 -1.85 12.23
N ASN A 89 -5.55 -1.82 12.20
CA ASN A 89 -6.27 -1.54 10.96
C ASN A 89 -6.37 -0.02 10.71
N VAL A 90 -5.22 0.59 10.51
CA VAL A 90 -5.07 2.00 10.12
C VAL A 90 -4.81 2.13 8.61
N GLY A 91 -4.84 3.34 8.08
CA GLY A 91 -4.59 3.58 6.65
C GLY A 91 -3.11 3.41 6.25
N ASN A 92 -2.86 3.28 4.94
CA ASN A 92 -1.50 3.08 4.39
C ASN A 92 -0.52 4.18 4.84
N ILE A 93 -0.96 5.43 4.92
CA ILE A 93 -0.14 6.57 5.40
C ILE A 93 0.42 6.29 6.79
N ALA A 94 -0.45 5.91 7.74
CA ALA A 94 -0.03 5.62 9.10
C ALA A 94 0.90 4.40 9.17
N LEU A 95 0.64 3.35 8.39
CA LEU A 95 1.47 2.15 8.33
C LEU A 95 2.86 2.43 7.75
N LEU A 96 2.98 3.29 6.73
CA LEU A 96 4.28 3.72 6.19
C LEU A 96 5.12 4.47 7.23
N LEU A 97 4.51 5.40 7.97
CA LEU A 97 5.18 6.14 9.03
C LEU A 97 5.59 5.21 10.20
N ARG A 98 4.75 4.23 10.56
CA ARG A 98 5.09 3.24 11.58
C ARG A 98 6.23 2.33 11.15
N ALA A 99 6.23 1.88 9.90
CA ALA A 99 7.30 1.04 9.36
C ALA A 99 8.65 1.77 9.34
N GLU A 100 8.67 3.06 8.99
CA GLU A 100 9.87 3.87 9.08
C GLU A 100 10.32 4.06 10.53
N LYS A 101 9.41 4.39 11.45
CA LYS A 101 9.71 4.53 12.88
C LYS A 101 10.25 3.22 13.49
N ALA A 102 9.77 2.08 13.02
CA ALA A 102 10.23 0.76 13.43
C ALA A 102 11.59 0.36 12.80
N GLY A 103 12.17 1.19 11.93
CA GLY A 103 13.44 0.90 11.23
C GLY A 103 13.31 -0.10 10.08
N LEU A 104 12.11 -0.44 9.66
CA LEU A 104 11.84 -1.34 8.53
C LEU A 104 12.00 -0.64 7.17
N LEU A 105 11.97 0.68 7.18
CA LEU A 105 12.25 1.53 6.02
C LEU A 105 13.38 2.50 6.37
N PRO A 106 14.25 2.87 5.41
CA PRO A 106 15.21 3.93 5.58
C PRO A 106 14.53 5.25 5.94
N LYS A 107 15.22 6.09 6.73
CA LYS A 107 14.72 7.41 7.14
C LYS A 107 14.31 8.25 5.93
N GLY A 108 13.10 8.80 5.98
CA GLY A 108 12.51 9.66 4.96
C GLY A 108 11.77 8.92 3.84
N VAL A 109 11.98 7.61 3.65
CA VAL A 109 11.32 6.84 2.58
C VAL A 109 9.82 6.64 2.89
N GLY A 110 9.50 6.27 4.12
CA GLY A 110 8.12 6.07 4.54
C GLY A 110 7.32 7.37 4.56
N GLU A 111 7.93 8.46 5.05
CA GLU A 111 7.31 9.80 5.05
C GLU A 111 7.07 10.32 3.63
N ALA A 112 8.07 10.24 2.75
CA ALA A 112 7.94 10.68 1.36
C ALA A 112 6.84 9.89 0.63
N ALA A 113 6.82 8.56 0.76
CA ALA A 113 5.79 7.72 0.17
C ALA A 113 4.39 7.98 0.76
N ALA A 114 4.28 8.26 2.06
CA ALA A 114 3.02 8.62 2.71
C ALA A 114 2.46 9.95 2.18
N ASN A 115 3.32 10.94 1.96
CA ASN A 115 2.96 12.24 1.38
C ASN A 115 2.54 12.08 -0.10
N ALA A 116 3.30 11.32 -0.88
CA ALA A 116 2.97 11.00 -2.26
C ALA A 116 1.61 10.29 -2.38
N TYR A 117 1.36 9.27 -1.53
CA TYR A 117 0.09 8.56 -1.49
C TYR A 117 -1.09 9.49 -1.14
N ARG A 118 -0.88 10.44 -0.22
CA ARG A 118 -1.90 11.45 0.15
C ARG A 118 -2.25 12.34 -1.05
N GLU A 119 -1.26 12.81 -1.79
CA GLU A 119 -1.47 13.68 -2.94
C GLU A 119 -2.16 12.94 -4.10
N MET A 120 -1.71 11.74 -4.43
CA MET A 120 -2.37 10.89 -5.43
C MET A 120 -3.84 10.62 -5.07
N ARG A 121 -4.15 10.40 -3.79
CA ARG A 121 -5.54 10.27 -3.33
C ARG A 121 -6.36 11.54 -3.53
N ARG A 122 -5.77 12.71 -3.32
CA ARG A 122 -6.45 14.00 -3.57
C ARG A 122 -6.80 14.15 -5.04
N VAL A 123 -5.86 13.85 -5.94
CA VAL A 123 -6.09 13.86 -7.39
C VAL A 123 -7.20 12.86 -7.76
N GLN A 124 -7.12 11.62 -7.28
CA GLN A 124 -8.15 10.61 -7.53
C GLN A 124 -9.54 11.04 -7.05
N HIS A 125 -9.63 11.63 -5.85
CA HIS A 125 -10.91 12.10 -5.31
C HIS A 125 -11.49 13.24 -6.16
N ARG A 126 -10.65 14.21 -6.56
CA ARG A 126 -11.09 15.33 -7.40
C ARG A 126 -11.61 14.83 -8.76
N ALA A 127 -10.85 13.96 -9.41
CA ALA A 127 -11.25 13.38 -10.68
C ALA A 127 -12.60 12.64 -10.57
N ARG A 128 -12.81 11.85 -9.50
CA ARG A 128 -14.08 11.16 -9.27
C ARG A 128 -15.26 12.09 -9.00
N LEU A 129 -15.06 13.19 -8.28
CA LEU A 129 -16.11 14.18 -8.03
C LEU A 129 -16.51 14.92 -9.30
N ASN A 130 -15.56 15.10 -10.22
CA ASN A 130 -15.79 15.78 -11.51
C ASN A 130 -16.15 14.80 -12.64
N GLU A 131 -16.25 13.49 -12.36
CA GLU A 131 -16.44 12.43 -13.37
C GLU A 131 -15.36 12.44 -14.47
N GLU A 132 -14.12 12.81 -14.09
CA GLU A 132 -12.95 12.89 -14.96
C GLU A 132 -12.07 11.62 -14.84
N PRO A 133 -11.26 11.31 -15.88
CA PRO A 133 -10.24 10.26 -15.79
C PRO A 133 -9.25 10.52 -14.64
N THR A 134 -8.73 9.45 -14.03
CA THR A 134 -7.75 9.52 -12.92
C THR A 134 -6.30 9.63 -13.41
N ASP A 135 -6.09 9.78 -14.71
CA ASP A 135 -4.77 9.94 -15.30
C ASP A 135 -4.44 11.42 -15.53
N VAL A 136 -3.24 11.80 -15.17
CA VAL A 136 -2.69 13.17 -15.29
C VAL A 136 -1.46 13.18 -16.22
N PRO A 137 -1.00 14.36 -16.71
CA PRO A 137 0.29 14.45 -17.36
C PRO A 137 1.42 13.89 -16.48
N LEU A 138 2.37 13.18 -17.09
CA LEU A 138 3.42 12.45 -16.37
C LEU A 138 4.27 13.35 -15.45
N GLN A 139 4.46 14.62 -15.83
CA GLN A 139 5.26 15.61 -15.08
C GLN A 139 4.56 16.15 -13.83
N ASP A 140 3.22 16.11 -13.75
CA ASP A 140 2.46 16.77 -12.67
C ASP A 140 2.68 16.14 -11.29
N LEU A 141 3.00 14.84 -11.26
CA LEU A 141 3.26 14.07 -10.03
C LEU A 141 4.60 13.33 -10.10
N ALA A 142 5.60 13.91 -10.76
CA ALA A 142 6.89 13.24 -10.96
C ALA A 142 7.63 12.96 -9.64
N SER A 143 7.58 13.88 -8.68
CA SER A 143 8.18 13.72 -7.34
C SER A 143 7.46 12.65 -6.51
N GLU A 144 6.15 12.64 -6.55
CA GLU A 144 5.30 11.67 -5.84
C GLU A 144 5.52 10.26 -6.42
N ARG A 145 5.57 10.15 -7.74
CA ARG A 145 5.87 8.91 -8.44
C ARG A 145 7.24 8.36 -8.03
N GLU A 146 8.27 9.19 -8.01
CA GLU A 146 9.64 8.77 -7.63
C GLU A 146 9.70 8.34 -6.15
N ALA A 147 8.99 9.01 -5.25
CA ALA A 147 8.90 8.61 -3.84
C ALA A 147 8.30 7.20 -3.67
N VAL A 148 7.25 6.86 -4.42
CA VAL A 148 6.65 5.52 -4.38
C VAL A 148 7.55 4.49 -5.06
N LEU A 149 8.25 4.84 -6.15
CA LEU A 149 9.24 3.96 -6.78
C LEU A 149 10.43 3.69 -5.83
N ALA A 150 10.86 4.67 -5.06
CA ALA A 150 11.90 4.49 -4.05
C ALA A 150 11.45 3.52 -2.95
N LEU A 151 10.22 3.68 -2.44
CA LEU A 151 9.61 2.70 -1.52
C LEU A 151 9.59 1.30 -2.11
N TRP A 152 9.13 1.17 -3.37
CA TRP A 152 9.05 -0.12 -4.05
C TRP A 152 10.42 -0.79 -4.17
N ARG A 153 11.46 -0.04 -4.57
CA ARG A 153 12.83 -0.56 -4.66
C ARG A 153 13.37 -1.05 -3.30
N VAL A 154 13.08 -0.33 -2.23
CA VAL A 154 13.51 -0.72 -0.87
C VAL A 154 12.81 -1.99 -0.41
N VAL A 155 11.52 -2.14 -0.68
CA VAL A 155 10.70 -3.25 -0.16
C VAL A 155 10.76 -4.47 -1.07
N MET A 156 10.79 -4.28 -2.39
CA MET A 156 10.68 -5.32 -3.42
C MET A 156 11.95 -5.49 -4.27
N GLY A 157 12.96 -4.64 -4.10
CA GLY A 157 14.22 -4.71 -4.84
C GLY A 157 15.17 -5.84 -4.44
#